data_a04070226cdf6b02bff427e1178fd627
#
_entry.id   a04070226cdf6b02bff427e1178fd627
#
_cell.length_a   1.000
_cell.length_b   1.000
_cell.length_c   1.000
_cell.angle_alpha   90.00
_cell.angle_beta   90.00
_cell.angle_gamma   90.00
#
_symmetry.space_group_name_H-M   'P 1'
#
loop_
_entity.id
_entity.type
_entity.pdbx_description
1 polymer ?
#
loop_
_entity_poly.entity_id
_entity_poly.type
_entity_poly.pdbx_seq_one_letter_code
_entity_poly.pdbx_strand_id
1 'polypeptide(L)'
;ACYWHFTRWRPSLQFNFTPIKEMFGFSGKLLVTNVFNHINNNLFSVILGKFYSEKEVGYYNQANKWCGMGQLFISGMINGAAQPVLTKVSDDLERQKRVFRKMLRFTAFVSFPAMLGLGIVSEELIIITITDKWYSSILIMQILCISGAFAPIAYLYQQLIISKGKSRI
;
A
#
# COMPACT_ATOMS: atom_id res chain seq x y z
N ALA A 1 7.88 -33.35 -2.63
CA ALA A 1 7.45 -34.76 -2.63
C ALA A 1 6.51 -35.09 -1.47
N CYS A 2 6.63 -34.50 -0.27
CA CYS A 2 5.80 -34.85 0.90
C CYS A 2 4.32 -34.47 0.80
N TYR A 3 3.98 -33.41 0.10
CA TYR A 3 2.57 -32.98 -0.04
C TYR A 3 1.67 -33.98 -0.75
N TRP A 4 2.20 -34.77 -1.67
CA TRP A 4 1.45 -35.78 -2.44
C TRP A 4 1.02 -36.96 -1.60
N HIS A 5 1.66 -37.21 -0.48
CA HIS A 5 1.33 -38.33 0.43
C HIS A 5 0.21 -37.99 1.43
N PHE A 6 0.06 -36.68 1.78
CA PHE A 6 -0.89 -36.24 2.81
C PHE A 6 -2.21 -35.69 2.25
N THR A 7 -2.27 -35.27 0.98
CA THR A 7 -3.52 -34.81 0.36
C THR A 7 -4.17 -35.90 -0.45
N ARG A 8 -5.43 -36.26 -0.13
CA ARG A 8 -6.28 -37.15 -0.92
C ARG A 8 -6.69 -36.55 -2.28
N TRP A 9 -6.28 -35.32 -2.58
CA TRP A 9 -6.58 -34.64 -3.82
C TRP A 9 -5.60 -35.04 -4.91
N ARG A 10 -6.14 -35.55 -6.04
CA ARG A 10 -5.35 -35.84 -7.26
C ARG A 10 -5.82 -34.93 -8.37
N PRO A 11 -4.91 -34.28 -9.11
CA PRO A 11 -5.28 -33.44 -10.25
C PRO A 11 -5.99 -34.31 -11.30
N SER A 12 -7.22 -33.98 -11.63
CA SER A 12 -7.93 -34.55 -12.75
C SER A 12 -7.76 -33.65 -13.97
N LEU A 13 -7.47 -34.25 -15.13
CA LEU A 13 -7.36 -33.52 -16.41
C LEU A 13 -8.74 -33.15 -17.00
N GLN A 14 -9.73 -32.89 -16.15
CA GLN A 14 -11.04 -32.39 -16.60
C GLN A 14 -10.95 -30.87 -16.78
N PHE A 15 -10.87 -30.43 -18.02
CA PHE A 15 -10.93 -29.01 -18.38
C PHE A 15 -12.37 -28.52 -18.35
N ASN A 16 -12.77 -27.90 -17.27
CA ASN A 16 -14.05 -27.20 -17.19
C ASN A 16 -13.82 -25.69 -17.41
N PHE A 17 -14.35 -25.16 -18.51
CA PHE A 17 -14.21 -23.76 -18.88
C PHE A 17 -15.18 -22.81 -18.15
N THR A 18 -16.17 -23.35 -17.43
CA THR A 18 -17.18 -22.55 -16.73
C THR A 18 -16.58 -21.65 -15.64
N PRO A 19 -15.70 -22.17 -14.73
CA PRO A 19 -15.06 -21.33 -13.73
C PRO A 19 -14.14 -20.27 -14.34
N ILE A 20 -13.52 -20.57 -15.48
CA ILE A 20 -12.63 -19.63 -16.19
C ILE A 20 -13.44 -18.45 -16.71
N LYS A 21 -14.63 -18.65 -17.25
CA LYS A 21 -15.49 -17.59 -17.76
C LYS A 21 -16.01 -16.66 -16.67
N GLU A 22 -16.35 -17.21 -15.50
CA GLU A 22 -16.76 -16.43 -14.32
C GLU A 22 -15.58 -15.61 -13.76
N MET A 23 -14.41 -16.23 -13.67
CA MET A 23 -13.19 -15.55 -13.25
C MET A 23 -12.76 -14.46 -14.23
N PHE A 24 -12.97 -14.63 -15.54
CA PHE A 24 -12.61 -13.64 -16.55
C PHE A 24 -13.37 -12.33 -16.38
N GLY A 25 -14.66 -12.38 -16.04
CA GLY A 25 -15.47 -11.19 -15.77
C GLY A 25 -15.02 -10.42 -14.52
N PHE A 26 -14.63 -11.14 -13.48
CA PHE A 26 -14.09 -10.56 -12.25
C PHE A 26 -12.67 -10.01 -12.46
N SER A 27 -11.80 -10.81 -13.08
CA SER A 27 -10.42 -10.44 -13.37
C SER A 27 -10.31 -9.24 -14.32
N GLY A 28 -11.22 -9.13 -15.31
CA GLY A 28 -11.28 -7.99 -16.21
C GLY A 28 -11.55 -6.67 -15.47
N LYS A 29 -12.50 -6.68 -14.53
CA LYS A 29 -12.79 -5.50 -13.68
C LYS A 29 -11.59 -5.14 -12.80
N LEU A 30 -10.95 -6.13 -12.19
CA LEU A 30 -9.74 -5.93 -11.40
C LEU A 30 -8.59 -5.38 -12.24
N LEU A 31 -8.41 -5.90 -13.46
CA LEU A 31 -7.38 -5.44 -14.38
C LEU A 31 -7.57 -3.95 -14.73
N VAL A 32 -8.80 -3.55 -15.09
CA VAL A 32 -9.13 -2.15 -15.37
C VAL A 32 -8.83 -1.28 -14.14
N THR A 33 -9.27 -1.69 -12.95
CA THR A 33 -9.01 -0.95 -11.71
C THR A 33 -7.51 -0.83 -11.42
N ASN A 34 -6.75 -1.90 -11.62
CA ASN A 34 -5.30 -1.89 -11.40
C ASN A 34 -4.58 -1.00 -12.42
N VAL A 35 -4.99 -1.01 -13.69
CA VAL A 35 -4.45 -0.12 -14.72
C VAL A 35 -4.72 1.35 -14.36
N PHE A 36 -5.95 1.68 -13.96
CA PHE A 36 -6.29 3.03 -13.50
C PHE A 36 -5.47 3.45 -12.28
N ASN A 37 -5.34 2.60 -11.29
CA ASN A 37 -4.52 2.87 -10.12
C ASN A 37 -3.05 3.06 -10.49
N HIS A 38 -2.53 2.25 -11.42
CA HIS A 38 -1.15 2.36 -11.87
C HIS A 38 -0.89 3.66 -12.64
N ILE A 39 -1.83 4.06 -13.50
CA ILE A 39 -1.81 5.35 -14.19
C ILE A 39 -1.85 6.49 -13.17
N ASN A 40 -2.78 6.44 -12.22
CA ASN A 40 -2.94 7.49 -11.21
C ASN A 40 -1.68 7.64 -10.33
N ASN A 41 -1.09 6.54 -9.89
CA ASN A 41 0.12 6.54 -9.08
C ASN A 41 1.35 7.06 -9.83
N ASN A 42 1.41 6.89 -11.15
CA ASN A 42 2.50 7.37 -11.99
C ASN A 42 2.20 8.70 -12.69
N LEU A 43 0.99 9.21 -12.56
CA LEU A 43 0.55 10.45 -13.23
C LEU A 43 1.48 11.63 -12.87
N PHE A 44 1.90 11.70 -11.64
CA PHE A 44 2.83 12.75 -11.19
C PHE A 44 4.19 12.66 -11.89
N SER A 45 4.73 11.45 -12.05
CA SER A 45 5.98 11.22 -12.80
C SER A 45 5.84 11.56 -14.28
N VAL A 46 4.67 11.27 -14.88
CA VAL A 46 4.39 11.62 -16.28
C VAL A 46 4.28 13.13 -16.46
N ILE A 47 3.58 13.82 -15.56
CA ILE A 47 3.47 15.29 -15.58
C ILE A 47 4.85 15.92 -15.39
N LEU A 48 5.62 15.46 -14.41
CA LEU A 48 6.99 15.94 -14.20
C LEU A 48 7.86 15.71 -15.44
N GLY A 49 7.75 14.55 -16.08
CA GLY A 49 8.51 14.22 -17.30
C GLY A 49 8.16 15.09 -18.50
N LYS A 50 6.97 15.70 -18.53
CA LYS A 50 6.56 16.66 -19.57
C LYS A 50 7.14 18.07 -19.37
N PHE A 51 7.26 18.51 -18.11
CA PHE A 51 7.63 19.88 -17.78
C PHE A 51 9.06 20.05 -17.25
N TYR A 52 9.68 18.97 -16.79
CA TYR A 52 10.99 18.94 -16.17
C TYR A 52 11.92 17.96 -16.90
N SER A 53 13.21 17.99 -16.54
CA SER A 53 14.20 17.10 -17.11
C SER A 53 14.04 15.64 -16.61
N GLU A 54 14.47 14.68 -17.41
CA GLU A 54 14.50 13.26 -17.04
C GLU A 54 15.24 13.02 -15.71
N LYS A 55 16.25 13.83 -15.42
CA LYS A 55 17.04 13.76 -14.20
C LYS A 55 16.21 14.12 -12.96
N GLU A 56 15.36 15.13 -13.05
CA GLU A 56 14.48 15.57 -11.96
C GLU A 56 13.37 14.54 -11.70
N VAL A 57 12.81 13.96 -12.75
CA VAL A 57 11.88 12.82 -12.63
C VAL A 57 12.56 11.64 -11.93
N GLY A 58 13.81 11.38 -12.24
CA GLY A 58 14.61 10.37 -11.57
C GLY A 58 14.73 10.63 -10.06
N TYR A 59 15.04 11.84 -9.66
CA TYR A 59 15.13 12.23 -8.25
C TYR A 59 13.82 12.04 -7.51
N TYR A 60 12.70 12.46 -8.10
CA TYR A 60 11.37 12.25 -7.54
C TYR A 60 11.04 10.76 -7.38
N ASN A 61 11.26 9.97 -8.43
CA ASN A 61 10.96 8.54 -8.40
C ASN A 61 11.79 7.80 -7.34
N GLN A 62 13.04 8.18 -7.18
CA GLN A 62 13.91 7.59 -6.16
C GLN A 62 13.44 7.94 -4.74
N ALA A 63 13.11 9.21 -4.49
CA ALA A 63 12.56 9.68 -3.23
C ALA A 63 11.22 8.99 -2.91
N ASN A 64 10.33 8.89 -3.89
CA ASN A 64 9.02 8.24 -3.75
C ASN A 64 9.15 6.73 -3.47
N LYS A 65 10.13 6.07 -4.07
CA LYS A 65 10.42 4.64 -3.82
C LYS A 65 10.79 4.38 -2.36
N TRP A 66 11.70 5.17 -1.79
CA TRP A 66 12.15 5.01 -0.41
C TRP A 66 11.04 5.36 0.60
N CYS A 67 10.34 6.47 0.37
CA CYS A 67 9.17 6.85 1.17
C CYS A 67 8.07 5.77 1.10
N GLY A 68 7.81 5.23 -0.10
CA GLY A 68 6.85 4.16 -0.31
C GLY A 68 7.20 2.86 0.41
N MET A 69 8.49 2.50 0.49
CA MET A 69 8.93 1.34 1.27
C MET A 69 8.63 1.52 2.76
N GLY A 70 8.87 2.70 3.32
CA GLY A 70 8.51 3.02 4.70
C GLY A 70 7.01 2.90 4.96
N GLN A 71 6.19 3.46 4.06
CA GLN A 71 4.73 3.37 4.13
C GLN A 71 4.22 1.93 4.03
N LEU A 72 4.78 1.12 3.12
CA LEU A 72 4.40 -0.28 2.94
C LEU A 72 4.69 -1.10 4.18
N PHE A 73 5.83 -0.86 4.83
CA PHE A 73 6.18 -1.55 6.07
C PHE A 73 5.15 -1.27 7.18
N ILE A 74 4.83 0.01 7.41
CA ILE A 74 3.84 0.41 8.42
C ILE A 74 2.44 -0.10 8.06
N SER A 75 2.02 0.07 6.80
CA SER A 75 0.70 -0.36 6.33
C SER A 75 0.54 -1.88 6.37
N GLY A 76 1.61 -2.64 6.10
CA GLY A 76 1.62 -4.10 6.20
C GLY A 76 1.35 -4.60 7.62
N MET A 77 1.96 -3.96 8.63
CA MET A 77 1.71 -4.28 10.04
C MET A 77 0.24 -4.01 10.43
N ILE A 78 -0.35 -2.94 9.91
CA ILE A 78 -1.72 -2.53 10.22
C ILE A 78 -2.72 -3.43 9.48
N ASN A 79 -2.50 -3.72 8.21
CA ASN A 79 -3.42 -4.50 7.37
C ASN A 79 -3.63 -5.92 7.89
N GLY A 80 -2.58 -6.55 8.42
CA GLY A 80 -2.68 -7.89 9.01
C GLY A 80 -3.65 -7.98 10.18
N ALA A 81 -3.82 -6.89 10.93
CA ALA A 81 -4.66 -6.85 12.12
C ALA A 81 -5.99 -6.11 11.91
N ALA A 82 -6.01 -5.08 11.05
CA ALA A 82 -7.15 -4.16 10.95
C ALA A 82 -8.41 -4.82 10.41
N GLN A 83 -8.30 -5.50 9.28
CA GLN A 83 -9.46 -6.08 8.61
C GLN A 83 -10.16 -7.16 9.44
N PRO A 84 -9.47 -8.21 9.97
CA PRO A 84 -10.14 -9.24 10.77
C PRO A 84 -10.73 -8.69 12.07
N VAL A 85 -10.08 -7.70 12.70
CA VAL A 85 -10.58 -7.10 13.93
C VAL A 85 -11.82 -6.25 13.67
N LEU A 86 -11.83 -5.42 12.62
CA LEU A 86 -12.97 -4.57 12.27
C LEU A 86 -14.17 -5.40 11.80
N THR A 87 -13.93 -6.50 11.10
CA THR A 87 -15.01 -7.41 10.65
C THR A 87 -15.67 -8.12 11.84
N LYS A 88 -14.89 -8.56 12.84
CA LYS A 88 -15.44 -9.20 14.06
C LYS A 88 -16.37 -8.31 14.89
N VAL A 89 -16.23 -7.00 14.77
CA VAL A 89 -17.03 -6.03 15.53
C VAL A 89 -17.98 -5.23 14.63
N SER A 90 -18.22 -5.69 13.40
CA SER A 90 -19.07 -5.00 12.42
C SER A 90 -20.53 -4.89 12.87
N ASP A 91 -21.01 -5.85 13.66
CA ASP A 91 -22.39 -5.94 14.10
C ASP A 91 -22.71 -5.00 15.27
N ASP A 92 -21.70 -4.56 16.04
CA ASP A 92 -21.83 -3.62 17.15
C ASP A 92 -21.15 -2.29 16.79
N LEU A 93 -21.95 -1.30 16.43
CA LEU A 93 -21.48 0.00 15.94
C LEU A 93 -20.65 0.76 17.01
N GLU A 94 -21.04 0.69 18.28
CA GLU A 94 -20.33 1.40 19.36
C GLU A 94 -18.99 0.74 19.68
N ARG A 95 -18.96 -0.59 19.64
CA ARG A 95 -17.74 -1.36 19.79
C ARG A 95 -16.79 -1.15 18.61
N GLN A 96 -17.32 -1.13 17.38
CA GLN A 96 -16.55 -0.85 16.18
C GLN A 96 -15.89 0.53 16.21
N LYS A 97 -16.64 1.58 16.60
CA LYS A 97 -16.10 2.94 16.77
C LYS A 97 -14.97 3.00 17.81
N ARG A 98 -15.14 2.31 18.94
CA ARG A 98 -14.13 2.26 20.01
C ARG A 98 -12.86 1.57 19.54
N VAL A 99 -12.98 0.43 18.90
CA VAL A 99 -11.86 -0.33 18.34
C VAL A 99 -11.16 0.50 17.28
N PHE A 100 -11.90 1.10 16.35
CA PHE A 100 -11.36 1.94 15.29
C PHE A 100 -10.56 3.13 15.84
N ARG A 101 -11.08 3.84 16.84
CA ARG A 101 -10.36 4.96 17.48
C ARG A 101 -9.06 4.49 18.15
N LYS A 102 -9.05 3.30 18.76
CA LYS A 102 -7.83 2.73 19.34
C LYS A 102 -6.80 2.40 18.28
N MET A 103 -7.23 1.80 17.17
CA MET A 103 -6.36 1.50 16.03
C MET A 103 -5.83 2.79 15.38
N LEU A 104 -6.66 3.81 15.23
CA LEU A 104 -6.27 5.10 14.68
C LEU A 104 -5.15 5.76 15.50
N ARG A 105 -5.31 5.76 16.83
CA ARG A 105 -4.27 6.32 17.74
C ARG A 105 -2.97 5.55 17.65
N PHE A 106 -3.04 4.22 17.62
CA PHE A 106 -1.86 3.37 17.50
C PHE A 106 -1.17 3.57 16.14
N THR A 107 -1.95 3.61 15.06
CA THR A 107 -1.43 3.88 13.71
C THR A 107 -0.73 5.23 13.64
N ALA A 108 -1.34 6.27 14.16
CA ALA A 108 -0.73 7.59 14.20
C ALA A 108 0.56 7.60 15.03
N PHE A 109 0.52 6.99 16.23
CA PHE A 109 1.68 6.89 17.11
C PHE A 109 2.89 6.18 16.48
N VAL A 110 2.66 5.18 15.63
CA VAL A 110 3.73 4.47 14.92
C VAL A 110 4.13 5.21 13.64
N SER A 111 3.14 5.69 12.87
CA SER A 111 3.37 6.26 11.55
C SER A 111 4.14 7.59 11.60
N PHE A 112 3.78 8.50 12.48
CA PHE A 112 4.44 9.80 12.56
C PHE A 112 5.93 9.70 12.95
N PRO A 113 6.31 9.03 14.04
CA PRO A 113 7.73 8.91 14.39
C PRO A 113 8.54 8.13 13.34
N ALA A 114 7.96 7.08 12.76
CA ALA A 114 8.66 6.27 11.78
C ALA A 114 8.92 7.04 10.47
N MET A 115 7.91 7.74 9.95
CA MET A 115 8.05 8.51 8.70
C MET A 115 8.88 9.77 8.89
N LEU A 116 8.73 10.49 10.01
CA LEU A 116 9.57 11.64 10.32
C LEU A 116 11.01 11.21 10.58
N GLY A 117 11.21 10.10 11.30
CA GLY A 117 12.53 9.51 11.50
C GLY A 117 13.20 9.13 10.16
N LEU A 118 12.46 8.52 9.24
CA LEU A 118 12.94 8.22 7.90
C LEU A 118 13.31 9.51 7.12
N GLY A 119 12.56 10.58 7.31
CA GLY A 119 12.85 11.88 6.72
C GLY A 119 14.14 12.51 7.29
N ILE A 120 14.39 12.38 8.60
CA ILE A 120 15.61 12.86 9.24
C ILE A 120 16.85 12.11 8.77
N VAL A 121 16.76 10.78 8.69
CA VAL A 121 17.88 9.89 8.28
C VAL A 121 17.99 9.78 6.74
N SER A 122 17.20 10.55 5.98
CA SER A 122 17.14 10.44 4.51
C SER A 122 18.46 10.75 3.82
N GLU A 123 19.27 11.64 4.37
CA GLU A 123 20.58 12.01 3.82
C GLU A 123 21.55 10.84 3.91
N GLU A 124 21.75 10.30 5.10
CA GLU A 124 22.64 9.16 5.33
C GLU A 124 22.18 7.93 4.56
N LEU A 125 20.86 7.71 4.53
CA LEU A 125 20.26 6.58 3.83
C LEU A 125 20.53 6.66 2.33
N ILE A 126 20.36 7.82 1.70
CA ILE A 126 20.60 7.99 0.25
C ILE A 126 22.07 7.89 -0.07
N ILE A 127 22.95 8.54 0.69
CA ILE A 127 24.40 8.52 0.45
C ILE A 127 24.98 7.12 0.60
N ILE A 128 24.61 6.40 1.66
CA ILE A 128 25.12 5.04 1.92
C ILE A 128 24.60 4.01 0.92
N THR A 129 23.32 4.13 0.52
CA THR A 129 22.67 3.09 -0.31
C THR A 129 22.82 3.30 -1.80
N ILE A 130 22.86 4.57 -2.27
CA ILE A 130 22.72 4.84 -3.72
C ILE A 130 23.89 5.67 -4.28
N THR A 131 24.55 6.50 -3.50
CA THR A 131 25.64 7.38 -3.90
C THR A 131 25.22 8.87 -3.94
N ASP A 132 26.19 9.77 -3.81
CA ASP A 132 26.05 11.24 -3.80
C ASP A 132 25.34 11.82 -5.04
N LYS A 133 25.32 11.09 -6.13
CA LYS A 133 24.61 11.48 -7.37
C LYS A 133 23.12 11.81 -7.14
N TRP A 134 22.52 11.22 -6.11
CA TRP A 134 21.11 11.35 -5.78
C TRP A 134 20.81 12.34 -4.66
N TYR A 135 21.78 13.18 -4.33
CA TYR A 135 21.66 14.18 -3.24
C TYR A 135 20.40 15.05 -3.36
N SER A 136 20.04 15.47 -4.60
CA SER A 136 18.83 16.25 -4.85
C SER A 136 17.52 15.53 -4.50
N SER A 137 17.53 14.20 -4.35
CA SER A 137 16.36 13.42 -3.93
C SER A 137 16.06 13.55 -2.44
N ILE A 138 17.03 14.00 -1.62
CA ILE A 138 16.90 14.07 -0.16
C ILE A 138 15.77 15.02 0.23
N LEU A 139 15.79 16.25 -0.27
CA LEU A 139 14.75 17.25 0.02
C LEU A 139 13.36 16.76 -0.40
N ILE A 140 13.27 16.13 -1.58
CA ILE A 140 12.01 15.58 -2.08
C ILE A 140 11.54 14.47 -1.16
N MET A 141 12.44 13.60 -0.70
CA MET A 141 12.12 12.50 0.21
C MET A 141 11.63 13.02 1.57
N GLN A 142 12.25 14.05 2.12
CA GLN A 142 11.82 14.67 3.37
C GLN A 142 10.38 15.20 3.28
N ILE A 143 10.05 15.91 2.20
CA ILE A 143 8.69 16.41 1.95
C ILE A 143 7.69 15.25 1.78
N LEU A 144 8.07 14.22 1.02
CA LEU A 144 7.23 13.04 0.81
C LEU A 144 7.01 12.24 2.11
N CYS A 145 8.00 12.19 3.00
CA CYS A 145 7.86 11.53 4.30
C CYS A 145 6.84 12.23 5.20
N ILE A 146 6.76 13.56 5.17
CA ILE A 146 5.74 14.31 5.91
C ILE A 146 4.33 13.93 5.43
N SER A 147 4.11 13.94 4.12
CA SER A 147 2.82 13.51 3.55
C SER A 147 2.57 12.02 3.76
N GLY A 148 3.61 11.22 3.67
CA GLY A 148 3.59 9.77 3.85
C GLY A 148 3.18 9.30 5.24
N ALA A 149 3.38 10.13 6.27
CA ALA A 149 2.94 9.83 7.63
C ALA A 149 1.41 9.70 7.76
N PHE A 150 0.65 10.34 6.86
CA PHE A 150 -0.81 10.26 6.82
C PHE A 150 -1.35 9.07 6.03
N ALA A 151 -0.55 8.46 5.16
CA ALA A 151 -1.00 7.37 4.29
C ALA A 151 -1.55 6.15 5.05
N PRO A 152 -0.93 5.63 6.14
CA PRO A 152 -1.47 4.51 6.90
C PRO A 152 -2.79 4.83 7.59
N ILE A 153 -3.02 6.09 7.93
CA ILE A 153 -4.29 6.56 8.50
C ILE A 153 -5.40 6.47 7.44
N ALA A 154 -5.14 6.95 6.22
CA ALA A 154 -6.07 6.84 5.10
C ALA A 154 -6.39 5.36 4.78
N TYR A 155 -5.39 4.50 4.83
CA TYR A 155 -5.55 3.05 4.67
C TYR A 155 -6.49 2.45 5.72
N LEU A 156 -6.37 2.87 6.98
CA LEU A 156 -7.25 2.38 8.05
C LEU A 156 -8.72 2.76 7.82
N TYR A 157 -8.99 3.97 7.31
CA TYR A 157 -10.35 4.37 6.90
C TYR A 157 -10.88 3.51 5.77
N GLN A 158 -10.04 3.19 4.79
CA GLN A 158 -10.42 2.28 3.70
C GLN A 158 -10.81 0.89 4.23
N GLN A 159 -10.05 0.33 5.17
CA GLN A 159 -10.38 -0.95 5.81
C GLN A 159 -11.72 -0.91 6.57
N LEU A 160 -12.04 0.21 7.22
CA LEU A 160 -13.35 0.40 7.87
C LEU A 160 -14.50 0.37 6.86
N ILE A 161 -14.34 1.01 5.70
CA ILE A 161 -15.35 1.02 4.63
C ILE A 161 -15.57 -0.40 4.09
N ILE A 162 -14.49 -1.13 3.86
CA ILE A 162 -14.54 -2.52 3.38
C ILE A 162 -15.24 -3.41 4.41
N SER A 163 -14.93 -3.27 5.71
CA SER A 163 -15.52 -4.08 6.78
C SER A 163 -17.03 -3.88 6.91
N LYS A 164 -17.57 -2.75 6.46
CA LYS A 164 -19.02 -2.45 6.42
C LYS A 164 -19.74 -3.02 5.20
N GLY A 165 -19.05 -3.73 4.33
CA GLY A 165 -19.64 -4.28 3.09
C GLY A 165 -20.10 -3.22 2.08
N LYS A 166 -19.77 -1.95 2.30
CA LYS A 166 -20.10 -0.84 1.40
C LYS A 166 -19.03 -0.61 0.32
N SER A 167 -18.41 -1.67 -0.16
CA SER A 167 -17.41 -1.60 -1.24
C SER A 167 -18.02 -1.38 -2.64
N ARG A 168 -19.21 -0.77 -2.72
CA ARG A 168 -19.74 -0.25 -3.98
C ARG A 168 -19.24 1.19 -4.18
N ILE A 169 -17.95 1.30 -4.46
CA ILE A 169 -17.37 2.51 -5.09
C ILE A 169 -16.57 2.04 -6.28
#